data_0e2b17e68d66f2c7d07e62d1757fa02e
#
_entry.id   0e2b17e68d66f2c7d07e62d1757fa02e
#
_cell.length_a   1.000
_cell.length_b   1.000
_cell.length_c   1.000
_cell.angle_alpha   90.00
_cell.angle_beta   90.00
_cell.angle_gamma   90.00
#
_symmetry.space_group_name_H-M   'P 1'
#
loop_
_entity.id
_entity.type
_entity.pdbx_description
1 polymer ?
#
loop_
_entity_poly.entity_id
_entity_poly.type
_entity_poly.pdbx_seq_one_letter_code
_entity_poly.pdbx_strand_id
1 'polypeptide(L)'
;MPCSIRYNFSQRFSVSARKAYKWCTEYSPQDHALMGEKAAERQIKHLTDTTIILTDVFHTSNGRVEKQKLVQLYPDRLSWISTHLTGPNKYSQFIYEISAEGDDASRLGFTALHLKYEKENLDSKGIKSLAGKLKEEDSAAWRRLAKAMAKDLGK
;
A
#
# COMPACT_ATOMS: atom_id res chain seq x y z
N MET A 1 9.24 -22.55 -2.10
CA MET A 1 7.79 -22.21 -2.15
C MET A 1 7.50 -20.99 -1.30
N PRO A 2 6.75 -20.00 -1.80
CA PRO A 2 6.37 -18.89 -0.96
C PRO A 2 5.30 -19.28 0.05
N CYS A 3 5.34 -18.66 1.22
CA CYS A 3 4.24 -18.70 2.17
C CYS A 3 3.22 -17.62 1.82
N SER A 4 1.95 -17.98 1.79
CA SER A 4 0.85 -17.06 1.56
C SER A 4 0.33 -16.56 2.92
N ILE A 5 0.42 -15.27 3.15
CA ILE A 5 0.00 -14.64 4.40
C ILE A 5 -1.09 -13.65 4.08
N ARG A 6 -2.26 -13.84 4.68
CA ARG A 6 -3.43 -13.00 4.44
C ARG A 6 -3.80 -12.25 5.69
N TYR A 7 -4.10 -10.98 5.53
CA TYR A 7 -4.63 -10.15 6.61
C TYR A 7 -5.44 -9.00 6.01
N ASN A 8 -6.25 -8.39 6.85
CA ASN A 8 -7.04 -7.23 6.45
C ASN A 8 -7.21 -6.29 7.64
N PHE A 9 -7.48 -5.05 7.34
CA PHE A 9 -7.86 -4.05 8.33
C PHE A 9 -8.63 -2.93 7.64
N SER A 10 -9.15 -2.01 8.42
CA SER A 10 -9.76 -0.80 7.87
C SER A 10 -9.15 0.44 8.51
N GLN A 11 -9.24 1.56 7.78
CA GLN A 11 -8.78 2.85 8.25
C GLN A 11 -9.81 3.91 7.89
N ARG A 12 -10.26 4.67 8.89
CA ARG A 12 -11.16 5.78 8.66
C ARG A 12 -10.41 7.01 8.20
N PHE A 13 -11.00 7.73 7.25
CA PHE A 13 -10.53 9.03 6.78
C PHE A 13 -11.57 10.10 7.10
N SER A 14 -11.13 11.28 7.54
CA SER A 14 -12.00 12.43 7.80
C SER A 14 -12.20 13.29 6.57
N VAL A 15 -12.25 12.68 5.39
CA VAL A 15 -12.51 13.33 4.10
C VAL A 15 -13.46 12.44 3.29
N SER A 16 -14.13 13.03 2.29
CA SER A 16 -15.04 12.27 1.44
C SER A 16 -14.34 11.15 0.68
N ALA A 17 -15.09 10.13 0.30
CA ALA A 17 -14.54 8.97 -0.40
C ALA A 17 -13.82 9.35 -1.70
N ARG A 18 -14.39 10.25 -2.49
CA ARG A 18 -13.76 10.68 -3.75
C ARG A 18 -12.46 11.45 -3.53
N LYS A 19 -12.42 12.32 -2.54
CA LYS A 19 -11.18 13.05 -2.20
C LYS A 19 -10.11 12.10 -1.67
N ALA A 20 -10.50 11.15 -0.83
CA ALA A 20 -9.59 10.14 -0.32
C ALA A 20 -9.02 9.29 -1.45
N TYR A 21 -9.86 8.83 -2.36
CA TYR A 21 -9.41 8.04 -3.51
C TYR A 21 -8.41 8.81 -4.37
N LYS A 22 -8.73 10.05 -4.70
CA LYS A 22 -7.85 10.89 -5.50
C LYS A 22 -6.50 11.07 -4.82
N TRP A 23 -6.50 11.40 -3.54
CA TRP A 23 -5.28 11.58 -2.76
C TRP A 23 -4.41 10.31 -2.73
N CYS A 24 -5.02 9.16 -2.50
CA CYS A 24 -4.32 7.88 -2.43
C CYS A 24 -3.74 7.43 -3.77
N THR A 25 -4.34 7.82 -4.88
CA THR A 25 -3.96 7.33 -6.22
C THR A 25 -3.13 8.33 -7.03
N GLU A 26 -2.82 9.48 -6.49
CA GLU A 26 -1.97 10.48 -7.15
C GLU A 26 -0.47 10.14 -7.09
N TYR A 27 -0.06 9.31 -6.17
CA TYR A 27 1.32 8.84 -6.01
C TYR A 27 2.37 9.96 -6.05
N SER A 28 2.58 10.59 -4.90
CA SER A 28 3.62 11.60 -4.71
C SER A 28 4.97 10.96 -4.34
N PRO A 29 6.09 11.53 -4.77
CA PRO A 29 7.41 11.13 -4.26
C PRO A 29 7.55 11.26 -2.73
N GLN A 30 6.74 12.10 -2.11
CA GLN A 30 6.76 12.35 -0.67
C GLN A 30 6.10 11.23 0.15
N ASP A 31 5.36 10.34 -0.50
CA ASP A 31 4.68 9.23 0.18
C ASP A 31 5.66 8.35 0.96
N HIS A 32 6.89 8.20 0.47
CA HIS A 32 7.93 7.43 1.16
C HIS A 32 8.23 7.96 2.55
N ALA A 33 8.35 9.28 2.67
CA ALA A 33 8.61 9.91 3.96
C ALA A 33 7.44 9.68 4.93
N LEU A 34 6.21 9.72 4.42
CA LEU A 34 5.00 9.46 5.19
C LEU A 34 4.91 8.02 5.68
N MET A 35 5.42 7.08 4.88
CA MET A 35 5.45 5.67 5.24
C MET A 35 6.64 5.30 6.14
N GLY A 36 7.51 6.26 6.47
CA GLY A 36 8.67 6.05 7.31
C GLY A 36 9.90 5.51 6.59
N GLU A 37 9.87 5.49 5.28
CA GLU A 37 11.01 5.07 4.47
C GLU A 37 11.86 6.26 4.07
N LYS A 38 13.17 6.08 4.09
CA LYS A 38 14.09 7.12 3.64
C LYS A 38 14.05 7.27 2.13
N ALA A 39 14.01 8.52 1.74
CA ALA A 39 13.76 8.93 0.40
C ALA A 39 14.58 8.30 -0.66
N ALA A 40 13.92 8.16 -1.68
CA ALA A 40 14.27 7.58 -2.90
C ALA A 40 13.71 8.42 -4.02
N GLU A 41 14.01 8.01 -5.20
CA GLU A 41 13.37 8.51 -6.39
C GLU A 41 12.15 7.65 -6.69
N ARG A 42 11.07 8.26 -7.12
CA ARG A 42 9.92 7.55 -7.63
C ARG A 42 9.68 7.93 -9.08
N GLN A 43 9.62 6.92 -9.93
CA GLN A 43 9.25 7.07 -11.33
C GLN A 43 7.88 6.47 -11.55
N ILE A 44 7.03 7.18 -12.28
CA ILE A 44 5.66 6.77 -12.56
C ILE A 44 5.52 6.62 -14.07
N LYS A 45 5.17 5.42 -14.52
CA LYS A 45 4.92 5.16 -15.94
C LYS A 45 3.47 4.73 -16.13
N HIS A 46 2.72 5.51 -16.88
CA HIS A 46 1.35 5.18 -17.25
C HIS A 46 1.36 4.25 -18.47
N LEU A 47 0.90 3.03 -18.29
CA LEU A 47 0.73 2.08 -19.40
C LEU A 47 -0.62 2.33 -20.09
N THR A 48 -1.63 2.63 -19.31
CA THR A 48 -2.96 3.07 -19.76
C THR A 48 -3.44 4.13 -18.76
N ASP A 49 -4.63 4.66 -18.95
CA ASP A 49 -5.23 5.61 -18.00
C ASP A 49 -5.43 5.02 -16.59
N THR A 50 -5.53 3.69 -16.51
CA THR A 50 -5.83 2.98 -15.26
C THR A 50 -4.77 1.98 -14.84
N THR A 51 -3.66 1.88 -15.57
CA THR A 51 -2.58 0.93 -15.25
C THR A 51 -1.26 1.68 -15.18
N ILE A 52 -0.59 1.59 -14.03
CA ILE A 52 0.62 2.35 -13.71
C ILE A 52 1.71 1.41 -13.24
N ILE A 53 2.95 1.67 -13.69
CA ILE A 53 4.14 1.05 -13.11
C ILE A 53 4.82 2.11 -12.24
N LEU A 54 4.98 1.81 -10.95
CA LEU A 54 5.77 2.61 -10.03
C LEU A 54 7.14 1.96 -9.87
N THR A 55 8.19 2.75 -10.04
CA THR A 55 9.56 2.32 -9.75
C THR A 55 10.10 3.19 -8.63
N ASP A 56 10.33 2.59 -7.48
CA ASP A 56 10.87 3.25 -6.30
C ASP A 56 12.34 2.86 -6.12
N VAL A 57 13.21 3.85 -6.03
CA VAL A 57 14.65 3.65 -5.87
C VAL A 57 15.03 4.06 -4.46
N PHE A 58 15.62 3.14 -3.72
CA PHE A 58 16.10 3.38 -2.35
C PHE A 58 17.63 3.33 -2.33
N HIS A 59 18.24 4.28 -1.65
CA HIS A 59 19.67 4.29 -1.39
C HIS A 59 19.90 3.75 0.02
N THR A 60 20.47 2.55 0.10
CA THR A 60 20.74 1.87 1.37
C THR A 60 22.24 1.79 1.60
N SER A 61 22.64 1.39 2.80
CA SER A 61 24.05 1.13 3.12
C SER A 61 24.67 0.02 2.26
N ASN A 62 23.82 -0.85 1.68
CA ASN A 62 24.23 -1.95 0.80
C ASN A 62 24.12 -1.59 -0.69
N GLY A 63 23.85 -0.31 -1.02
CA GLY A 63 23.75 0.16 -2.38
C GLY A 63 22.34 0.59 -2.79
N ARG A 64 22.16 0.72 -4.09
CA ARG A 64 20.89 1.14 -4.70
C ARG A 64 19.96 -0.06 -4.86
N VAL A 65 18.74 0.08 -4.38
CA VAL A 65 17.69 -0.95 -4.51
C VAL A 65 16.50 -0.37 -5.27
N GLU A 66 16.05 -1.07 -6.30
CA GLU A 66 14.84 -0.70 -7.04
C GLU A 66 13.69 -1.64 -6.65
N LYS A 67 12.52 -1.06 -6.39
CA LYS A 67 11.28 -1.80 -6.17
C LYS A 67 10.25 -1.35 -7.18
N GLN A 68 9.65 -2.30 -7.87
CA GLN A 68 8.62 -2.02 -8.86
C GLN A 68 7.27 -2.59 -8.42
N LYS A 69 6.24 -1.80 -8.69
CA LYS A 69 4.85 -2.18 -8.42
C LYS A 69 4.00 -1.91 -9.64
N LEU A 70 3.10 -2.83 -9.94
CA LEU A 70 2.04 -2.62 -10.91
C LEU A 70 0.80 -2.17 -10.13
N VAL A 71 0.25 -1.02 -10.49
CA VAL A 71 -0.96 -0.49 -9.86
C VAL A 71 -2.07 -0.49 -10.90
N GLN A 72 -3.18 -1.15 -10.56
CA GLN A 72 -4.37 -1.17 -11.38
C GLN A 72 -5.46 -0.37 -10.68
N LEU A 73 -5.95 0.68 -11.34
CA LEU A 73 -6.98 1.57 -10.81
C LEU A 73 -8.37 1.17 -11.29
N TYR A 74 -9.35 1.30 -10.39
CA TYR A 74 -10.77 1.12 -10.68
C TYR A 74 -11.53 2.34 -10.16
N PRO A 75 -11.48 3.50 -10.88
CA PRO A 75 -12.01 4.76 -10.37
C PRO A 75 -13.52 4.72 -10.07
N ASP A 76 -14.29 4.01 -10.88
CA ASP A 76 -15.75 3.92 -10.69
C ASP A 76 -16.15 3.18 -9.41
N ARG A 77 -15.24 2.40 -8.85
CA ARG A 77 -15.44 1.64 -7.62
C ARG A 77 -14.61 2.16 -6.45
N LEU A 78 -13.87 3.26 -6.66
CA LEU A 78 -12.97 3.84 -5.68
C LEU A 78 -12.03 2.78 -5.08
N SER A 79 -11.47 1.95 -5.96
CA SER A 79 -10.62 0.81 -5.59
C SER A 79 -9.37 0.78 -6.44
N TRP A 80 -8.35 0.14 -5.92
CA TRP A 80 -7.13 -0.13 -6.71
C TRP A 80 -6.42 -1.36 -6.14
N ILE A 81 -5.59 -1.98 -6.97
CA ILE A 81 -4.79 -3.15 -6.61
C ILE A 81 -3.33 -2.84 -6.92
N SER A 82 -2.46 -3.11 -5.96
CA SER A 82 -1.02 -3.00 -6.13
C SER A 82 -0.42 -4.40 -6.12
N THR A 83 0.40 -4.71 -7.13
CA THR A 83 1.14 -5.98 -7.22
C THR A 83 2.62 -5.68 -7.20
N HIS A 84 3.36 -6.25 -6.27
CA HIS A 84 4.81 -6.10 -6.22
C HIS A 84 5.44 -6.97 -7.31
N LEU A 85 6.27 -6.38 -8.15
CA LEU A 85 6.91 -7.08 -9.27
C LEU A 85 8.32 -7.55 -8.92
N THR A 86 8.94 -6.94 -7.92
CA THR A 86 10.31 -7.24 -7.50
C THR A 86 10.42 -7.28 -5.99
N GLY A 87 11.55 -7.73 -5.49
CA GLY A 87 11.87 -7.70 -4.06
C GLY A 87 11.52 -8.98 -3.31
N PRO A 88 11.73 -8.98 -1.99
CA PRO A 88 11.55 -10.19 -1.17
C PRO A 88 10.10 -10.63 -1.02
N ASN A 89 9.16 -9.76 -1.35
CA ASN A 89 7.73 -10.06 -1.33
C ASN A 89 7.11 -10.01 -2.75
N LYS A 90 7.90 -10.37 -3.74
CA LYS A 90 7.51 -10.40 -5.15
C LYS A 90 6.18 -11.14 -5.35
N TYR A 91 5.32 -10.53 -6.17
CA TYR A 91 3.97 -11.00 -6.50
C TYR A 91 2.93 -10.87 -5.37
N SER A 92 3.31 -10.30 -4.24
CA SER A 92 2.32 -9.92 -3.23
C SER A 92 1.34 -8.92 -3.82
N GLN A 93 0.07 -9.05 -3.44
CA GLN A 93 -0.99 -8.15 -3.89
C GLN A 93 -1.68 -7.49 -2.71
N PHE A 94 -1.99 -6.22 -2.88
CA PHE A 94 -2.68 -5.42 -1.87
C PHE A 94 -3.89 -4.79 -2.53
N ILE A 95 -5.06 -5.01 -1.95
CA ILE A 95 -6.35 -4.55 -2.46
C ILE A 95 -6.85 -3.45 -1.56
N TYR A 96 -7.18 -2.31 -2.17
CA TYR A 96 -7.63 -1.10 -1.49
C TYR A 96 -9.03 -0.75 -1.99
N GLU A 97 -9.96 -0.61 -1.06
CA GLU A 97 -11.35 -0.30 -1.37
C GLU A 97 -11.82 0.83 -0.45
N ILE A 98 -12.26 1.93 -1.04
CA ILE A 98 -12.76 3.07 -0.27
C ILE A 98 -14.29 3.12 -0.36
N SER A 99 -14.94 3.23 0.80
CA SER A 99 -16.39 3.39 0.90
C SER A 99 -16.73 4.68 1.65
N ALA A 100 -17.85 5.29 1.29
CA ALA A 100 -18.32 6.50 1.96
C ALA A 100 -18.89 6.18 3.34
N GLU A 101 -18.58 7.05 4.30
CA GLU A 101 -19.24 7.09 5.62
C GLU A 101 -19.89 8.48 5.77
N GLY A 102 -20.96 8.71 5.01
CA GLY A 102 -21.54 10.03 4.86
C GLY A 102 -20.79 10.88 3.83
N ASP A 103 -21.09 12.18 3.78
CA ASP A 103 -20.57 13.08 2.74
C ASP A 103 -19.12 13.53 2.99
N ASP A 104 -18.69 13.55 4.24
CA ASP A 104 -17.43 14.15 4.68
C ASP A 104 -16.46 13.15 5.31
N ALA A 105 -16.77 11.88 5.29
CA ALA A 105 -15.91 10.84 5.83
C ALA A 105 -15.94 9.60 4.96
N SER A 106 -14.91 8.78 5.09
CA SER A 106 -14.78 7.55 4.32
C SER A 106 -13.97 6.52 5.10
N ARG A 107 -13.95 5.31 4.58
CA ARG A 107 -13.22 4.20 5.18
C ARG A 107 -12.51 3.41 4.10
N LEU A 108 -11.24 3.14 4.34
CA LEU A 108 -10.43 2.24 3.52
C LEU A 108 -10.59 0.82 4.05
N GLY A 109 -10.93 -0.12 3.18
CA GLY A 109 -10.74 -1.54 3.43
C GLY A 109 -9.45 -1.97 2.77
N PHE A 110 -8.55 -2.54 3.54
CA PHE A 110 -7.25 -3.02 3.07
C PHE A 110 -7.20 -4.53 3.19
N THR A 111 -6.88 -5.21 2.10
CA THR A 111 -6.71 -6.67 2.08
C THR A 111 -5.35 -7.00 1.49
N ALA A 112 -4.57 -7.79 2.20
CA ALA A 112 -3.24 -8.22 1.75
C ALA A 112 -3.22 -9.70 1.44
N LEU A 113 -2.63 -10.03 0.30
CA LEU A 113 -2.12 -11.35 -0.02
C LEU A 113 -0.60 -11.20 -0.09
N HIS A 114 0.05 -11.39 1.04
CA HIS A 114 1.49 -11.23 1.16
C HIS A 114 2.19 -12.56 0.89
N LEU A 115 3.09 -12.57 -0.09
CA LEU A 115 3.90 -13.75 -0.41
C LEU A 115 5.28 -13.55 0.18
N LYS A 116 5.70 -14.46 1.03
CA LYS A 116 7.02 -14.43 1.64
C LYS A 116 7.79 -15.69 1.26
N TYR A 117 8.99 -15.50 0.78
CA TYR A 117 9.88 -16.55 0.31
C TYR A 117 10.87 -16.89 1.41
N GLU A 118 10.53 -17.91 2.19
CA GLU A 118 11.36 -18.38 3.28
C GLU A 118 12.14 -19.64 2.86
N LYS A 119 13.32 -19.83 3.43
CA LYS A 119 14.10 -21.05 3.22
C LYS A 119 13.45 -22.26 3.88
N GLU A 120 12.72 -22.04 4.98
CA GLU A 120 11.99 -23.08 5.70
C GLU A 120 10.51 -22.75 5.67
N ASN A 121 9.69 -23.78 5.64
CA ASN A 121 8.25 -23.64 5.71
C ASN A 121 7.84 -23.20 7.11
N LEU A 122 7.03 -22.16 7.17
CA LEU A 122 6.43 -21.71 8.42
C LEU A 122 5.23 -22.62 8.75
N ASP A 123 5.09 -22.98 10.02
CA ASP A 123 3.88 -23.65 10.50
C ASP A 123 2.72 -22.67 10.64
N SER A 124 1.53 -23.18 10.98
CA SER A 124 0.32 -22.37 11.13
C SER A 124 0.50 -21.27 12.17
N LYS A 125 1.20 -21.54 13.26
CA LYS A 125 1.47 -20.58 14.33
C LYS A 125 2.41 -19.47 13.86
N GLY A 126 3.46 -19.84 13.12
CA GLY A 126 4.41 -18.88 12.54
C GLY A 126 3.74 -17.97 11.52
N ILE A 127 2.88 -18.52 10.66
CA ILE A 127 2.12 -17.75 9.67
C ILE A 127 1.18 -16.75 10.37
N LYS A 128 0.47 -17.19 11.41
CA LYS A 128 -0.44 -16.34 12.18
C LYS A 128 0.29 -15.22 12.88
N SER A 129 1.44 -15.50 13.48
CA SER A 129 2.29 -14.51 14.14
C SER A 129 2.79 -13.46 13.15
N LEU A 130 3.27 -13.90 11.98
CA LEU A 130 3.76 -13.00 10.94
C LEU A 130 2.62 -12.16 10.35
N ALA A 131 1.44 -12.74 10.16
CA ALA A 131 0.26 -11.98 9.71
C ALA A 131 -0.08 -10.85 10.69
N GLY A 132 -0.04 -11.12 11.97
CA GLY A 132 -0.27 -10.10 13.01
C GLY A 132 0.74 -8.98 12.97
N LYS A 133 2.02 -9.30 12.79
CA LYS A 133 3.10 -8.32 12.68
C LYS A 133 2.95 -7.44 11.44
N LEU A 134 2.72 -8.04 10.27
CA LEU A 134 2.55 -7.32 9.01
C LEU A 134 1.31 -6.44 9.05
N LYS A 135 0.22 -6.94 9.60
CA LYS A 135 -1.02 -6.17 9.78
C LYS A 135 -0.76 -4.93 10.63
N GLU A 136 -0.03 -5.06 11.74
CA GLU A 136 0.27 -3.91 12.61
C GLU A 136 1.17 -2.89 11.91
N GLU A 137 2.18 -3.34 11.17
CA GLU A 137 3.06 -2.46 10.41
C GLU A 137 2.30 -1.66 9.35
N ASP A 138 1.45 -2.34 8.56
CA ASP A 138 0.65 -1.69 7.53
C ASP A 138 -0.43 -0.77 8.13
N SER A 139 -1.06 -1.20 9.22
CA SER A 139 -2.04 -0.37 9.94
C SER A 139 -1.40 0.92 10.44
N ALA A 140 -0.19 0.84 10.98
CA ALA A 140 0.55 2.01 11.46
C ALA A 140 0.89 2.97 10.31
N ALA A 141 1.31 2.44 9.15
CA ALA A 141 1.57 3.24 7.96
C ALA A 141 0.31 3.98 7.50
N TRP A 142 -0.82 3.29 7.46
CA TRP A 142 -2.07 3.92 7.03
C TRP A 142 -2.63 4.92 8.04
N ARG A 143 -2.36 4.74 9.33
CA ARG A 143 -2.69 5.77 10.32
C ARG A 143 -1.91 7.08 10.04
N ARG A 144 -0.63 6.96 9.68
CA ARG A 144 0.18 8.13 9.29
C ARG A 144 -0.33 8.78 8.02
N LEU A 145 -0.67 7.97 7.01
CA LEU A 145 -1.22 8.46 5.74
C LEU A 145 -2.57 9.16 5.94
N ALA A 146 -3.42 8.62 6.81
CA ALA A 146 -4.71 9.23 7.12
C ALA A 146 -4.53 10.63 7.74
N LYS A 147 -3.56 10.80 8.64
CA LYS A 147 -3.24 12.11 9.23
C LYS A 147 -2.69 13.07 8.19
N ALA A 148 -1.81 12.61 7.32
CA ALA A 148 -1.25 13.42 6.24
C ALA A 148 -2.34 13.86 5.27
N MET A 149 -3.24 12.97 4.91
CA MET A 149 -4.38 13.27 4.04
C MET A 149 -5.26 14.37 4.65
N ALA A 150 -5.61 14.22 5.92
CA ALA A 150 -6.42 15.21 6.63
C ALA A 150 -5.74 16.58 6.64
N LYS A 151 -4.44 16.64 6.88
CA LYS A 151 -3.67 17.86 6.85
C LYS A 151 -3.65 18.50 5.45
N ASP A 152 -3.36 17.71 4.42
CA ASP A 152 -3.27 18.20 3.04
C ASP A 152 -4.62 18.71 2.52
N LEU A 153 -5.72 18.11 2.94
CA LEU A 153 -7.06 18.47 2.48
C LEU A 153 -7.80 19.43 3.43
N GLY A 154 -7.09 19.96 4.42
CA GLY A 154 -7.61 21.02 5.30
C GLY A 154 -8.63 20.55 6.34
N LYS A 155 -8.48 19.33 6.80
CA LYS A 155 -9.40 18.74 7.80
C LYS A 155 -8.77 18.57 9.18
#